data_afdf9c7ad3838556ae6ade531613105e
#
_entry.id   afdf9c7ad3838556ae6ade531613105e
#
_cell.length_a   1.000
_cell.length_b   1.000
_cell.length_c   1.000
_cell.angle_alpha   90.00
_cell.angle_beta   90.00
_cell.angle_gamma   90.00
#
_symmetry.space_group_name_H-M   'P 1'
#
loop_
_entity.id
_entity.type
_entity.pdbx_description
1 polymer ?
#
loop_
_entity_poly.entity_id
_entity_poly.type
_entity_poly.pdbx_seq_one_letter_code
_entity_poly.pdbx_strand_id
1 'polypeptide(L)'
;MTSSALVPSNPEPGAERIAEVSRNTAETRISVRVNLDGTGAAHLHTGIGFFDHMLDQIARHGLIDIDVDCDGDLHIDGHHTVEDVGITLGQAFARAVGDKKGIRRYGHAYVPLDEALSRVVVDFSGRPGLHLHIPFTAASIGGFDTQLTYEFFQGFVNHAGVTLHIDNLKGINAH
;
A
#
# COMPACT_ATOMS: atom_id res chain seq x y z
N MET A 1 -21.66 -8.40 -31.80
CA MET A 1 -20.64 -7.37 -31.59
C MET A 1 -19.83 -7.82 -30.38
N THR A 2 -18.68 -8.43 -30.62
CA THR A 2 -17.80 -8.99 -29.58
C THR A 2 -16.92 -7.87 -29.05
N SER A 3 -17.14 -7.49 -27.78
CA SER A 3 -16.25 -6.59 -27.04
C SER A 3 -14.93 -7.29 -26.80
N SER A 4 -13.91 -6.89 -27.51
CA SER A 4 -12.52 -7.31 -27.27
C SER A 4 -12.05 -6.63 -26.00
N ALA A 5 -11.98 -7.38 -24.89
CA ALA A 5 -11.29 -6.95 -23.69
C ALA A 5 -9.80 -6.76 -24.05
N LEU A 6 -9.30 -5.53 -23.98
CA LEU A 6 -7.88 -5.24 -24.10
C LEU A 6 -7.14 -5.95 -22.97
N VAL A 7 -6.41 -7.01 -23.31
CA VAL A 7 -5.41 -7.61 -22.43
C VAL A 7 -4.32 -6.56 -22.25
N PRO A 8 -3.99 -6.14 -21.01
CA PRO A 8 -2.90 -5.18 -20.81
C PRO A 8 -1.61 -5.78 -21.37
N SER A 9 -0.97 -5.07 -22.29
CA SER A 9 0.33 -5.46 -22.86
C SER A 9 1.38 -5.44 -21.76
N ASN A 10 2.20 -6.50 -21.68
CA ASN A 10 3.37 -6.51 -20.81
C ASN A 10 4.27 -5.33 -21.17
N PRO A 11 4.88 -4.66 -20.17
CA PRO A 11 5.90 -3.66 -20.45
C PRO A 11 7.06 -4.30 -21.22
N GLU A 12 7.57 -3.60 -22.23
CA GLU A 12 8.77 -3.99 -22.97
C GLU A 12 9.96 -4.19 -22.00
N PRO A 13 10.89 -5.11 -22.27
CA PRO A 13 12.08 -5.28 -21.44
C PRO A 13 12.87 -3.97 -21.31
N GLY A 14 12.95 -3.45 -20.08
CA GLY A 14 13.59 -2.16 -19.77
C GLY A 14 12.61 -0.98 -19.64
N ALA A 15 11.30 -1.16 -19.81
CA ALA A 15 10.29 -0.16 -19.48
C ALA A 15 10.09 -0.10 -17.95
N GLU A 16 9.95 1.12 -17.42
CA GLU A 16 9.63 1.32 -16.00
C GLU A 16 8.25 0.74 -15.67
N ARG A 17 8.14 0.12 -14.49
CA ARG A 17 6.90 -0.46 -13.99
C ARG A 17 6.04 0.60 -13.34
N ILE A 18 5.33 1.35 -14.16
CA ILE A 18 4.48 2.47 -13.76
C ILE A 18 3.02 2.10 -13.94
N ALA A 19 2.18 2.50 -12.99
CA ALA A 19 0.73 2.40 -13.12
C ALA A 19 0.05 3.58 -12.44
N GLU A 20 -1.08 3.99 -13.00
CA GLU A 20 -1.99 4.98 -12.44
C GLU A 20 -3.38 4.38 -12.33
N VAL A 21 -4.05 4.64 -11.19
CA VAL A 21 -5.40 4.18 -10.90
C VAL A 21 -6.18 5.31 -10.26
N SER A 22 -7.38 5.55 -10.77
CA SER A 22 -8.37 6.42 -10.12
C SER A 22 -9.56 5.59 -9.65
N ARG A 23 -10.03 5.87 -8.45
CA ARG A 23 -11.19 5.24 -7.83
C ARG A 23 -12.08 6.31 -7.18
N ASN A 24 -13.34 6.33 -7.57
CA ASN A 24 -14.31 7.24 -7.00
C ASN A 24 -15.50 6.45 -6.46
N THR A 25 -15.87 6.75 -5.22
CA THR A 25 -17.05 6.21 -4.53
C THR A 25 -17.98 7.34 -4.09
N ALA A 26 -18.96 7.03 -3.27
CA ALA A 26 -19.77 8.07 -2.62
C ALA A 26 -18.97 8.81 -1.53
N GLU A 27 -17.98 8.14 -0.92
CA GLU A 27 -17.22 8.59 0.25
C GLU A 27 -15.86 9.17 -0.13
N THR A 28 -15.24 8.71 -1.24
CA THR A 28 -13.86 9.09 -1.58
C THR A 28 -13.66 9.36 -3.07
N ARG A 29 -12.72 10.25 -3.39
CA ARG A 29 -12.16 10.46 -4.73
C ARG A 29 -10.66 10.29 -4.64
N ILE A 30 -10.13 9.29 -5.35
CA ILE A 30 -8.73 8.90 -5.20
C ILE A 30 -8.05 8.79 -6.55
N SER A 31 -6.83 9.33 -6.63
CA SER A 31 -5.87 9.07 -7.70
C SER A 31 -4.57 8.56 -7.07
N VAL A 32 -4.07 7.44 -7.57
CA VAL A 32 -2.80 6.84 -7.15
C VAL A 32 -1.94 6.59 -8.37
N ARG A 33 -0.68 7.02 -8.32
CA ARG A 33 0.35 6.64 -9.28
C ARG A 33 1.52 5.99 -8.55
N VAL A 34 2.04 4.90 -9.10
CA VAL A 34 3.24 4.23 -8.58
C VAL A 34 4.26 4.05 -9.69
N ASN A 35 5.55 4.16 -9.32
CA ASN A 35 6.67 3.68 -10.13
C ASN A 35 7.50 2.73 -9.27
N LEU A 36 7.47 1.43 -9.60
CA LEU A 36 8.20 0.40 -8.85
C LEU A 36 9.71 0.40 -9.12
N ASP A 37 10.14 1.15 -10.14
CA ASP A 37 11.54 1.37 -10.51
C ASP A 37 11.96 2.82 -10.17
N GLY A 38 11.32 3.43 -9.19
CA GLY A 38 11.50 4.81 -8.77
C GLY A 38 12.73 5.05 -7.90
N THR A 39 12.75 6.23 -7.29
CA THR A 39 13.86 6.72 -6.44
C THR A 39 13.45 6.97 -4.99
N GLY A 40 12.20 6.73 -4.65
CA GLY A 40 11.62 7.00 -3.33
C GLY A 40 10.95 8.37 -3.21
N ALA A 41 10.56 8.98 -4.33
CA ALA A 41 9.80 10.21 -4.34
C ALA A 41 8.33 9.96 -3.92
N ALA A 42 7.76 10.90 -3.15
CA ALA A 42 6.39 10.79 -2.68
C ALA A 42 5.68 12.15 -2.74
N HIS A 43 4.44 12.14 -3.24
CA HIS A 43 3.50 13.28 -3.19
C HIS A 43 2.20 12.76 -2.60
N LEU A 44 1.91 13.10 -1.36
CA LEU A 44 0.88 12.45 -0.55
C LEU A 44 -0.07 13.49 0.05
N HIS A 45 -1.35 13.35 -0.28
CA HIS A 45 -2.44 14.23 0.15
C HIS A 45 -3.67 13.39 0.50
N THR A 46 -3.65 12.71 1.65
CA THR A 46 -4.83 11.95 2.13
C THR A 46 -5.68 12.75 3.12
N GLY A 47 -5.14 13.87 3.63
CA GLY A 47 -5.76 14.64 4.69
C GLY A 47 -5.49 14.06 6.09
N ILE A 48 -4.79 12.94 6.21
CA ILE A 48 -4.42 12.30 7.48
C ILE A 48 -2.89 12.32 7.60
N GLY A 49 -2.34 13.29 8.34
CA GLY A 49 -0.90 13.57 8.36
C GLY A 49 -0.02 12.38 8.76
N PHE A 50 -0.45 11.58 9.75
CA PHE A 50 0.30 10.38 10.14
C PHE A 50 0.28 9.31 9.03
N PHE A 51 -0.83 9.16 8.32
CA PHE A 51 -0.95 8.21 7.21
C PHE A 51 -0.07 8.64 6.03
N ASP A 52 -0.07 9.92 5.67
CA ASP A 52 0.84 10.47 4.66
C ASP A 52 2.30 10.18 5.02
N HIS A 53 2.67 10.40 6.29
CA HIS A 53 4.01 10.09 6.78
C HIS A 53 4.36 8.60 6.63
N MET A 54 3.43 7.69 6.94
CA MET A 54 3.67 6.24 6.79
C MET A 54 3.83 5.82 5.32
N LEU A 55 3.03 6.37 4.42
CA LEU A 55 3.17 6.13 2.98
C LEU A 55 4.49 6.68 2.44
N ASP A 56 4.96 7.85 2.92
CA ASP A 56 6.29 8.39 2.60
C ASP A 56 7.40 7.43 3.02
N GLN A 57 7.28 6.79 4.20
CA GLN A 57 8.28 5.81 4.64
C GLN A 57 8.32 4.58 3.70
N ILE A 58 7.17 4.11 3.21
CA ILE A 58 7.11 3.02 2.23
C ILE A 58 7.81 3.44 0.93
N ALA A 59 7.51 4.63 0.41
CA ALA A 59 8.14 5.13 -0.81
C ALA A 59 9.65 5.28 -0.64
N ARG A 60 10.07 6.05 0.37
CA ARG A 60 11.47 6.41 0.63
C ARG A 60 12.36 5.21 0.86
N HIS A 61 11.95 4.28 1.72
CA HIS A 61 12.78 3.12 2.08
C HIS A 61 12.62 1.95 1.11
N GLY A 62 11.49 1.88 0.39
CA GLY A 62 11.26 0.93 -0.69
C GLY A 62 11.90 1.33 -2.01
N LEU A 63 12.38 2.59 -2.14
CA LEU A 63 12.89 3.19 -3.37
C LEU A 63 11.90 3.08 -4.53
N ILE A 64 10.61 3.26 -4.22
CA ILE A 64 9.52 3.32 -5.18
C ILE A 64 8.91 4.72 -5.13
N ASP A 65 8.41 5.22 -6.27
CA ASP A 65 7.71 6.50 -6.24
C ASP A 65 6.21 6.25 -6.02
N ILE A 66 5.61 7.04 -5.13
CA ILE A 66 4.19 6.94 -4.78
C ILE A 66 3.56 8.34 -4.78
N ASP A 67 2.59 8.56 -5.65
CA ASP A 67 1.74 9.74 -5.62
C ASP A 67 0.33 9.31 -5.20
N VAL A 68 -0.24 9.96 -4.19
CA VAL A 68 -1.61 9.75 -3.71
C VAL A 68 -2.29 11.09 -3.52
N ASP A 69 -3.42 11.27 -4.18
CA ASP A 69 -4.35 12.37 -3.93
C ASP A 69 -5.70 11.76 -3.55
N CYS A 70 -6.21 12.08 -2.37
CA CYS A 70 -7.46 11.56 -1.84
C CYS A 70 -8.28 12.67 -1.19
N ASP A 71 -9.49 12.88 -1.69
CA ASP A 71 -10.53 13.67 -1.07
C ASP A 71 -11.57 12.71 -0.49
N GLY A 72 -11.56 12.51 0.83
CA GLY A 72 -12.40 11.58 1.56
C GLY A 72 -13.30 12.28 2.59
N ASP A 73 -14.26 11.55 3.12
CA ASP A 73 -15.26 12.00 4.08
C ASP A 73 -14.72 12.06 5.53
N LEU A 74 -13.55 12.67 5.71
CA LEU A 74 -12.83 12.79 7.00
C LEU A 74 -13.63 13.48 8.11
N HIS A 75 -14.73 14.15 7.78
CA HIS A 75 -15.66 14.69 8.76
C HIS A 75 -16.43 13.60 9.52
N ILE A 76 -16.45 12.37 9.00
CA ILE A 76 -16.97 11.18 9.67
C ILE A 76 -15.85 10.54 10.48
N ASP A 77 -14.86 9.97 9.80
CA ASP A 77 -13.61 9.44 10.34
C ASP A 77 -12.61 9.15 9.20
N GLY A 78 -11.49 8.48 9.53
CA GLY A 78 -10.48 8.11 8.53
C GLY A 78 -10.69 6.76 7.85
N HIS A 79 -11.73 5.99 8.18
CA HIS A 79 -11.89 4.61 7.76
C HIS A 79 -11.93 4.47 6.23
N HIS A 80 -12.90 5.14 5.58
CA HIS A 80 -13.07 5.05 4.12
C HIS A 80 -11.83 5.55 3.38
N THR A 81 -11.20 6.64 3.84
CA THR A 81 -9.97 7.16 3.24
C THR A 81 -8.85 6.13 3.29
N VAL A 82 -8.59 5.53 4.43
CA VAL A 82 -7.46 4.59 4.64
C VAL A 82 -7.69 3.28 3.89
N GLU A 83 -8.89 2.71 3.97
CA GLU A 83 -9.25 1.49 3.25
C GLU A 83 -9.15 1.69 1.74
N ASP A 84 -9.79 2.75 1.23
CA ASP A 84 -9.88 3.02 -0.21
C ASP A 84 -8.52 3.39 -0.82
N VAL A 85 -7.64 4.07 -0.09
CA VAL A 85 -6.24 4.27 -0.50
C VAL A 85 -5.51 2.92 -0.57
N GLY A 86 -5.70 2.03 0.42
CA GLY A 86 -5.15 0.67 0.40
C GLY A 86 -5.60 -0.13 -0.83
N ILE A 87 -6.89 -0.10 -1.14
CA ILE A 87 -7.49 -0.73 -2.32
C ILE A 87 -6.86 -0.19 -3.61
N THR A 88 -6.84 1.14 -3.76
CA THR A 88 -6.37 1.81 -4.99
C THR A 88 -4.87 1.61 -5.20
N LEU A 89 -4.09 1.68 -4.12
CA LEU A 89 -2.66 1.40 -4.14
C LEU A 89 -2.39 -0.07 -4.52
N GLY A 90 -3.16 -1.02 -3.96
CA GLY A 90 -3.07 -2.44 -4.32
C GLY A 90 -3.35 -2.69 -5.80
N GLN A 91 -4.35 -2.02 -6.37
CA GLN A 91 -4.65 -2.07 -7.80
C GLN A 91 -3.52 -1.50 -8.65
N ALA A 92 -2.91 -0.38 -8.23
CA ALA A 92 -1.78 0.22 -8.91
C ALA A 92 -0.56 -0.71 -8.90
N PHE A 93 -0.25 -1.33 -7.76
CA PHE A 93 0.82 -2.33 -7.67
C PHE A 93 0.56 -3.54 -8.57
N ALA A 94 -0.64 -4.10 -8.57
CA ALA A 94 -0.98 -5.22 -9.44
C ALA A 94 -0.79 -4.89 -10.92
N ARG A 95 -1.20 -3.69 -11.35
CA ARG A 95 -1.01 -3.22 -12.73
C ARG A 95 0.46 -3.00 -13.09
N ALA A 96 1.22 -2.37 -12.19
CA ALA A 96 2.64 -2.09 -12.41
C ALA A 96 3.48 -3.37 -12.46
N VAL A 97 3.17 -4.37 -11.64
CA VAL A 97 3.83 -5.68 -11.65
C VAL A 97 3.48 -6.50 -12.91
N GLY A 98 2.28 -6.33 -13.45
CA GLY A 98 1.82 -7.00 -14.68
C GLY A 98 1.69 -8.53 -14.50
N ASP A 99 2.20 -9.30 -15.46
CA ASP A 99 2.09 -10.77 -15.50
C ASP A 99 3.05 -11.50 -14.54
N LYS A 100 3.83 -10.76 -13.76
CA LYS A 100 4.79 -11.24 -12.75
C LYS A 100 5.96 -12.06 -13.31
N LYS A 101 6.16 -12.07 -14.63
CA LYS A 101 7.33 -12.72 -15.21
C LYS A 101 8.62 -11.96 -14.88
N GLY A 102 9.65 -12.69 -14.49
CA GLY A 102 10.97 -12.13 -14.23
C GLY A 102 11.10 -11.35 -12.92
N ILE A 103 10.06 -11.21 -12.11
CA ILE A 103 10.14 -10.54 -10.80
C ILE A 103 10.78 -11.45 -9.75
N ARG A 104 11.38 -10.83 -8.72
CA ARG A 104 11.61 -11.50 -7.44
C ARG A 104 10.27 -11.58 -6.72
N ARG A 105 9.63 -12.75 -6.72
CA ARG A 105 8.25 -12.93 -6.29
C ARG A 105 8.03 -12.64 -4.80
N TYR A 106 8.97 -13.01 -3.93
CA TYR A 106 8.87 -12.81 -2.49
C TYR A 106 10.10 -12.12 -1.92
N GLY A 107 9.89 -11.41 -0.83
CA GLY A 107 10.93 -10.69 -0.11
C GLY A 107 10.57 -10.46 1.34
N HIS A 108 11.54 -10.00 2.10
CA HIS A 108 11.36 -9.67 3.51
C HIS A 108 12.26 -8.53 3.93
N ALA A 109 11.87 -7.88 5.04
CA ALA A 109 12.68 -6.89 5.73
C ALA A 109 12.48 -7.00 7.24
N TYR A 110 13.55 -6.69 7.99
CA TYR A 110 13.51 -6.40 9.42
C TYR A 110 13.73 -4.92 9.60
N VAL A 111 12.82 -4.24 10.25
CA VAL A 111 12.85 -2.77 10.40
C VAL A 111 12.83 -2.42 11.87
N PRO A 112 13.91 -1.80 12.40
CA PRO A 112 13.95 -1.32 13.78
C PRO A 112 13.44 0.11 13.87
N LEU A 113 12.80 0.43 14.98
CA LEU A 113 12.63 1.79 15.48
C LEU A 113 12.87 1.76 16.98
N ASP A 114 14.01 2.33 17.43
CA ASP A 114 14.47 2.25 18.80
C ASP A 114 14.44 0.80 19.36
N GLU A 115 13.65 0.51 20.39
CA GLU A 115 13.49 -0.81 20.97
C GLU A 115 12.51 -1.72 20.21
N ALA A 116 11.69 -1.17 19.31
CA ALA A 116 10.75 -1.93 18.50
C ALA A 116 11.44 -2.54 17.28
N LEU A 117 11.07 -3.76 16.96
CA LEU A 117 11.55 -4.47 15.79
C LEU A 117 10.38 -5.18 15.09
N SER A 118 10.14 -4.80 13.86
CA SER A 118 9.13 -5.42 13.01
C SER A 118 9.77 -6.29 11.93
N ARG A 119 9.07 -7.36 11.54
CA ARG A 119 9.40 -8.19 10.39
C ARG A 119 8.26 -8.14 9.39
N VAL A 120 8.57 -7.93 8.14
CA VAL A 120 7.60 -7.97 7.03
C VAL A 120 8.05 -9.00 6.01
N VAL A 121 7.12 -9.85 5.56
CA VAL A 121 7.35 -10.81 4.47
C VAL A 121 6.21 -10.70 3.48
N VAL A 122 6.53 -10.56 2.19
CA VAL A 122 5.55 -10.43 1.11
C VAL A 122 5.79 -11.47 0.03
N ASP A 123 4.71 -12.06 -0.50
CA ASP A 123 4.73 -12.94 -1.67
C ASP A 123 3.69 -12.47 -2.71
N PHE A 124 4.16 -12.06 -3.89
CA PHE A 124 3.31 -11.70 -5.04
C PHE A 124 2.71 -12.93 -5.74
N SER A 125 2.15 -13.83 -4.95
CA SER A 125 1.66 -15.16 -5.39
C SER A 125 0.39 -15.12 -6.25
N GLY A 126 -0.35 -14.00 -6.26
CA GLY A 126 -1.70 -13.91 -6.80
C GLY A 126 -2.79 -14.39 -5.83
N ARG A 127 -2.42 -14.80 -4.62
CA ARG A 127 -3.34 -15.23 -3.56
C ARG A 127 -3.35 -14.20 -2.44
N PRO A 128 -4.46 -13.46 -2.25
CA PRO A 128 -4.57 -12.50 -1.15
C PRO A 128 -4.51 -13.19 0.20
N GLY A 129 -3.79 -12.59 1.14
CA GLY A 129 -3.76 -13.05 2.53
C GLY A 129 -3.03 -12.04 3.41
N LEU A 130 -3.67 -11.62 4.50
CA LEU A 130 -3.06 -10.75 5.51
C LEU A 130 -2.90 -11.50 6.82
N HIS A 131 -1.67 -11.53 7.31
CA HIS A 131 -1.30 -12.05 8.62
C HIS A 131 -0.63 -10.91 9.41
N LEU A 132 -1.44 -10.18 10.16
CA LEU A 132 -1.02 -9.00 10.92
C LEU A 132 -0.99 -9.33 12.41
N HIS A 133 0.22 -9.36 12.99
CA HIS A 133 0.46 -9.64 14.40
C HIS A 133 1.20 -8.47 15.04
N ILE A 134 0.49 -7.37 15.24
CA ILE A 134 1.00 -6.17 15.91
C ILE A 134 0.12 -5.87 17.12
N PRO A 135 0.59 -6.11 18.34
CA PRO A 135 -0.12 -5.72 19.56
C PRO A 135 0.08 -4.21 19.80
N PHE A 136 -0.69 -3.36 19.12
CA PHE A 136 -0.60 -1.93 19.33
C PHE A 136 -0.81 -1.57 20.80
N THR A 137 0.11 -0.78 21.36
CA THR A 137 0.07 -0.30 22.74
C THR A 137 -0.70 1.02 22.90
N ALA A 138 -1.02 1.67 21.79
CA ALA A 138 -1.81 2.89 21.75
C ALA A 138 -2.96 2.73 20.75
N ALA A 139 -4.15 3.22 21.10
CA ALA A 139 -5.31 3.19 20.21
C ALA A 139 -5.20 4.20 19.05
N SER A 140 -4.38 5.24 19.23
CA SER A 140 -4.21 6.30 18.22
C SER A 140 -2.79 6.85 18.27
N ILE A 141 -2.26 7.23 17.11
CA ILE A 141 -0.96 7.86 16.92
C ILE A 141 -1.13 9.05 15.99
N GLY A 142 -0.84 10.28 16.47
CA GLY A 142 -0.98 11.48 15.62
C GLY A 142 -2.39 11.68 15.05
N GLY A 143 -3.42 11.23 15.77
CA GLY A 143 -4.81 11.27 15.31
C GLY A 143 -5.23 10.11 14.37
N PHE A 144 -4.30 9.21 14.03
CA PHE A 144 -4.57 8.01 13.25
C PHE A 144 -4.98 6.86 14.19
N ASP A 145 -6.17 6.29 13.99
CA ASP A 145 -6.62 5.10 14.72
C ASP A 145 -5.81 3.88 14.28
N THR A 146 -5.16 3.21 15.22
CA THR A 146 -4.27 2.08 14.90
C THR A 146 -5.01 0.87 14.32
N GLN A 147 -6.33 0.74 14.52
CA GLN A 147 -7.14 -0.29 13.87
C GLN A 147 -7.16 -0.14 12.34
N LEU A 148 -7.03 1.09 11.83
CA LEU A 148 -7.02 1.37 10.39
C LEU A 148 -5.79 0.79 9.68
N THR A 149 -4.75 0.41 10.41
CA THR A 149 -3.62 -0.35 9.86
C THR A 149 -4.07 -1.67 9.24
N TYR A 150 -5.01 -2.36 9.88
CA TYR A 150 -5.58 -3.60 9.33
C TYR A 150 -6.36 -3.30 8.04
N GLU A 151 -7.21 -2.28 8.03
CA GLU A 151 -8.05 -1.94 6.88
C GLU A 151 -7.20 -1.55 5.66
N PHE A 152 -6.14 -0.76 5.88
CA PHE A 152 -5.19 -0.42 4.81
C PHE A 152 -4.55 -1.67 4.19
N PHE A 153 -3.95 -2.52 5.00
CA PHE A 153 -3.25 -3.69 4.48
C PHE A 153 -4.22 -4.74 3.92
N GLN A 154 -5.42 -4.89 4.48
CA GLN A 154 -6.44 -5.79 3.94
C GLN A 154 -6.91 -5.33 2.55
N GLY A 155 -7.18 -4.04 2.40
CA GLY A 155 -7.48 -3.42 1.10
C GLY A 155 -6.36 -3.64 0.09
N PHE A 156 -5.12 -3.41 0.51
CA PHE A 156 -3.93 -3.58 -0.33
C PHE A 156 -3.74 -5.04 -0.78
N VAL A 157 -3.71 -6.01 0.14
CA VAL A 157 -3.42 -7.41 -0.21
C VAL A 157 -4.48 -8.00 -1.12
N ASN A 158 -5.75 -7.65 -0.90
CA ASN A 158 -6.87 -8.13 -1.71
C ASN A 158 -6.75 -7.68 -3.18
N HIS A 159 -6.25 -6.48 -3.42
CA HIS A 159 -6.20 -5.87 -4.74
C HIS A 159 -4.83 -5.98 -5.42
N ALA A 160 -3.75 -6.10 -4.66
CA ALA A 160 -2.43 -6.43 -5.18
C ALA A 160 -2.26 -7.94 -5.46
N GLY A 161 -3.12 -8.79 -4.91
CA GLY A 161 -3.02 -10.24 -5.03
C GLY A 161 -1.77 -10.80 -4.37
N VAL A 162 -1.49 -10.35 -3.13
CA VAL A 162 -0.29 -10.74 -2.39
C VAL A 162 -0.65 -11.40 -1.07
N THR A 163 0.24 -12.28 -0.59
CA THR A 163 0.25 -12.74 0.79
C THR A 163 1.24 -11.90 1.57
N LEU A 164 0.80 -11.30 2.68
CA LEU A 164 1.58 -10.38 3.49
C LEU A 164 1.57 -10.81 4.96
N HIS A 165 2.74 -10.95 5.54
CA HIS A 165 2.94 -11.17 6.97
C HIS A 165 3.63 -9.96 7.57
N ILE A 166 3.08 -9.42 8.65
CA ILE A 166 3.65 -8.31 9.42
C ILE A 166 3.62 -8.69 10.89
N ASP A 167 4.78 -8.78 11.50
CA ASP A 167 4.94 -9.15 12.90
C ASP A 167 5.71 -8.06 13.65
N ASN A 168 5.23 -7.63 14.81
CA ASN A 168 6.07 -6.99 15.80
C ASN A 168 6.76 -8.08 16.62
N LEU A 169 8.08 -8.17 16.49
CA LEU A 169 8.87 -9.19 17.18
C LEU A 169 9.21 -8.80 18.62
N LYS A 170 9.35 -7.50 18.88
CA LYS A 170 9.63 -6.94 20.22
C LYS A 170 9.47 -5.42 20.21
N GLY A 171 9.47 -4.85 21.40
CA GLY A 171 9.32 -3.40 21.65
C GLY A 171 7.86 -2.99 21.77
N ILE A 172 7.65 -1.80 22.30
CA ILE A 172 6.33 -1.24 22.62
C ILE A 172 6.07 0.10 21.93
N ASN A 173 7.05 0.66 21.24
CA ASN A 173 6.88 1.91 20.50
C ASN A 173 5.87 1.68 19.37
N ALA A 174 4.71 2.33 19.45
CA ALA A 174 3.63 2.17 18.51
C ALA A 174 3.86 2.94 17.19
N HIS A 175 4.76 3.92 17.16
CA HIS A 175 5.11 4.69 15.95
C HIS A 175 5.93 3.85 14.98
#